data_28bf1724921b94e7f973d93825add78e
#
_entry.id   28bf1724921b94e7f973d93825add78e
#
_cell.length_a   1.000
_cell.length_b   1.000
_cell.length_c   1.000
_cell.angle_alpha   90.00
_cell.angle_beta   90.00
_cell.angle_gamma   90.00
#
_symmetry.space_group_name_H-M   'P 1'
#
loop_
_entity.id
_entity.type
_entity.pdbx_description
1 polymer ?
#
loop_
_entity_poly.entity_id
_entity_poly.type
_entity_poly.pdbx_seq_one_letter_code
_entity_poly.pdbx_strand_id
1 'polypeptide(L)'
;MRVPIRVDYGVRALVDLAINGNESGPVRSVDISKRTAIPKAYLAQVLHALKVDGFVSSTRGPTGGHLLARRSSEIRISDVMHCLDGKENLIKCFDDDGFCCNVPTCAQREVWQDVEKVVYDLLASISIDDLVEKTSKMTTEVNFR
;
A
#
# COMPACT_ATOMS: atom_id res chain seq x y z
N MET A 1 -11.80 -10.76 -6.65
CA MET A 1 -10.58 -10.15 -6.08
C MET A 1 -10.98 -8.90 -5.31
N ARG A 2 -10.55 -8.74 -4.09
CA ARG A 2 -10.90 -7.59 -3.24
C ARG A 2 -9.60 -7.04 -2.64
N VAL A 3 -9.38 -5.73 -2.73
CA VAL A 3 -8.23 -5.10 -2.06
C VAL A 3 -8.48 -5.09 -0.55
N PRO A 4 -7.60 -5.67 0.27
CA PRO A 4 -7.76 -5.65 1.71
C PRO A 4 -7.75 -4.22 2.26
N ILE A 5 -8.59 -3.96 3.26
CA ILE A 5 -8.72 -2.62 3.85
C ILE A 5 -7.39 -2.10 4.44
N ARG A 6 -6.53 -3.00 4.92
CA ARG A 6 -5.20 -2.65 5.44
C ARG A 6 -4.30 -2.10 4.34
N VAL A 7 -4.36 -2.68 3.14
CA VAL A 7 -3.59 -2.21 1.97
C VAL A 7 -4.10 -0.84 1.52
N ASP A 8 -5.42 -0.66 1.40
CA ASP A 8 -6.03 0.64 1.08
C ASP A 8 -5.59 1.73 2.07
N TYR A 9 -5.66 1.45 3.36
CA TYR A 9 -5.21 2.38 4.40
C TYR A 9 -3.71 2.65 4.35
N GLY A 10 -2.90 1.62 4.06
CA GLY A 10 -1.45 1.77 3.92
C GLY A 10 -1.06 2.70 2.77
N VAL A 11 -1.65 2.48 1.61
CA VAL A 11 -1.42 3.34 0.43
C VAL A 11 -1.86 4.78 0.71
N ARG A 12 -3.04 5.01 1.30
CA ARG A 12 -3.51 6.35 1.69
C ARG A 12 -2.56 7.04 2.66
N ALA A 13 -2.09 6.32 3.67
CA ALA A 13 -1.15 6.87 4.66
C ALA A 13 0.20 7.25 4.03
N LEU A 14 0.73 6.42 3.13
CA LEU A 14 1.99 6.69 2.43
C LEU A 14 1.86 7.88 1.47
N VAL A 15 0.74 8.01 0.75
CA VAL A 15 0.46 9.18 -0.11
C VAL A 15 0.36 10.44 0.73
N ASP A 16 -0.34 10.41 1.88
CA ASP A 16 -0.44 11.55 2.80
C ASP A 16 0.93 11.96 3.35
N LEU A 17 1.77 11.00 3.72
CA LEU A 17 3.14 11.25 4.17
C LEU A 17 4.02 11.82 3.05
N ALA A 18 3.86 11.36 1.82
CA ALA A 18 4.60 11.88 0.67
C ALA A 18 4.26 13.35 0.39
N ILE A 19 2.98 13.71 0.53
CA ILE A 19 2.51 15.09 0.29
C ILE A 19 2.91 16.03 1.43
N ASN A 20 2.81 15.59 2.69
CA ASN A 20 2.86 16.48 3.86
C ASN A 20 4.14 16.33 4.69
N GLY A 21 4.97 15.30 4.46
CA GLY A 21 6.06 14.93 5.36
C GLY A 21 7.46 15.39 4.94
N ASN A 22 7.68 15.87 3.72
CA ASN A 22 9.04 16.11 3.22
C ASN A 22 9.68 17.40 3.77
N GLU A 23 9.10 18.55 3.48
CA GLU A 23 9.67 19.86 3.87
C GLU A 23 9.16 20.37 5.22
N SER A 24 7.96 19.92 5.62
CA SER A 24 7.29 20.35 6.85
C SER A 24 7.70 19.57 8.10
N GLY A 25 8.57 18.55 7.96
CA GLY A 25 8.97 17.68 9.05
C GLY A 25 7.98 16.54 9.34
N PRO A 26 8.13 15.82 10.48
CA PRO A 26 7.33 14.65 10.80
C PRO A 26 5.83 14.95 10.92
N VAL A 27 4.99 14.10 10.33
CA VAL A 27 3.53 14.23 10.33
C VAL A 27 2.94 13.41 11.48
N ARG A 28 2.09 14.04 12.30
CA ARG A 28 1.44 13.37 13.43
C ARG A 28 0.31 12.43 12.96
N SER A 29 0.18 11.27 13.60
CA SER A 29 -0.87 10.28 13.30
C SER A 29 -2.27 10.88 13.33
N VAL A 30 -2.53 11.86 14.22
CA VAL A 30 -3.82 12.54 14.32
C VAL A 30 -4.15 13.31 13.04
N ASP A 31 -3.15 13.95 12.44
CA ASP A 31 -3.33 14.75 11.24
C ASP A 31 -3.51 13.85 10.01
N ILE A 32 -2.74 12.75 9.92
CA ILE A 32 -2.94 11.71 8.90
C ILE A 32 -4.37 11.15 9.00
N SER A 33 -4.80 10.74 10.19
CA SER A 33 -6.15 10.18 10.42
C SER A 33 -7.26 11.14 9.98
N LYS A 34 -7.12 12.43 10.25
CA LYS A 34 -8.10 13.45 9.83
C LYS A 34 -8.18 13.62 8.32
N ARG A 35 -7.03 13.71 7.63
CA ARG A 35 -6.98 13.92 6.17
C ARG A 35 -7.41 12.68 5.38
N THR A 36 -7.01 11.50 5.85
CA THR A 36 -7.25 10.23 5.16
C THR A 36 -8.55 9.54 5.55
N ALA A 37 -9.23 10.02 6.60
CA ALA A 37 -10.41 9.38 7.20
C ALA A 37 -10.15 7.94 7.70
N ILE A 38 -8.89 7.60 8.02
CA ILE A 38 -8.52 6.30 8.60
C ILE A 38 -8.75 6.33 10.11
N PRO A 39 -9.49 5.38 10.71
CA PRO A 39 -9.64 5.29 12.15
C PRO A 39 -8.29 5.17 12.86
N LYS A 40 -8.07 5.94 13.94
CA LYS A 40 -6.77 6.03 14.63
C LYS A 40 -6.19 4.68 15.03
N ALA A 41 -7.04 3.76 15.54
CA ALA A 41 -6.60 2.43 15.96
C ALA A 41 -6.05 1.61 14.79
N TYR A 42 -6.71 1.66 13.63
CA TYR A 42 -6.24 1.02 12.41
C TYR A 42 -4.98 1.68 11.85
N LEU A 43 -4.93 3.00 11.83
CA LEU A 43 -3.77 3.75 11.36
C LEU A 43 -2.52 3.38 12.16
N ALA A 44 -2.63 3.25 13.49
CA ALA A 44 -1.51 2.85 14.35
C ALA A 44 -0.95 1.47 13.95
N GLN A 45 -1.82 0.50 13.67
CA GLN A 45 -1.41 -0.84 13.22
C GLN A 45 -0.73 -0.82 11.86
N VAL A 46 -1.31 -0.08 10.91
CA VAL A 46 -0.77 0.06 9.55
C VAL A 46 0.58 0.76 9.56
N LEU A 47 0.71 1.89 10.25
CA LEU A 47 1.98 2.61 10.39
C LEU A 47 3.05 1.78 11.10
N HIS A 48 2.66 0.93 12.07
CA HIS A 48 3.60 0.01 12.72
C HIS A 48 4.13 -1.01 11.74
N ALA A 49 3.28 -1.68 10.95
CA ALA A 49 3.70 -2.64 9.94
C ALA A 49 4.61 -2.01 8.88
N LEU A 50 4.21 -0.85 8.35
CA LEU A 50 5.02 -0.08 7.38
C LEU A 50 6.38 0.35 7.94
N LYS A 51 6.44 0.64 9.25
CA LYS A 51 7.71 0.96 9.92
C LYS A 51 8.61 -0.25 10.05
N VAL A 52 8.07 -1.41 10.42
CA VAL A 52 8.85 -2.67 10.55
C VAL A 52 9.50 -3.01 9.21
N ASP A 53 8.78 -2.87 8.09
CA ASP A 53 9.29 -3.16 6.75
C ASP A 53 10.08 -1.98 6.12
N GLY A 54 10.31 -0.89 6.89
CA GLY A 54 11.19 0.20 6.48
C GLY A 54 10.60 1.12 5.40
N PHE A 55 9.27 1.23 5.29
CA PHE A 55 8.61 2.24 4.45
C PHE A 55 8.42 3.56 5.18
N VAL A 56 8.28 3.51 6.50
CA VAL A 56 8.01 4.65 7.37
C VAL A 56 9.03 4.71 8.50
N SER A 57 9.51 5.90 8.80
CA SER A 57 10.25 6.21 10.02
C SER A 57 9.37 6.96 11.01
N SER A 58 9.65 6.82 12.32
CA SER A 58 8.87 7.47 13.36
C SER A 58 9.77 8.07 14.41
N THR A 59 9.51 9.32 14.76
CA THR A 59 10.21 10.06 15.81
C THR A 59 9.27 10.32 16.97
N ARG A 60 9.74 10.09 18.22
CA ARG A 60 8.98 10.36 19.44
C ARG A 60 9.15 11.81 19.89
N GLY A 61 8.23 12.31 20.67
CA GLY A 61 8.30 13.62 21.34
C GLY A 61 7.26 14.63 20.84
N PRO A 62 7.27 15.85 21.38
CA PRO A 62 6.28 16.90 21.06
C PRO A 62 6.28 17.31 19.58
N THR A 63 7.46 17.25 18.94
CA THR A 63 7.66 17.53 17.50
C THR A 63 7.78 16.24 16.69
N GLY A 64 7.45 15.08 17.27
CA GLY A 64 7.56 13.78 16.64
C GLY A 64 6.39 13.50 15.69
N GLY A 65 6.53 12.40 14.97
CA GLY A 65 5.56 11.95 13.98
C GLY A 65 6.15 10.91 13.04
N HIS A 66 5.63 10.84 11.85
CA HIS A 66 6.00 9.86 10.83
C HIS A 66 6.49 10.56 9.56
N LEU A 67 7.48 9.94 8.92
CA LEU A 67 8.02 10.34 7.61
C LEU A 67 8.17 9.09 6.74
N LEU A 68 8.22 9.27 5.43
CA LEU A 68 8.70 8.20 4.54
C LEU A 68 10.17 7.91 4.86
N ALA A 69 10.52 6.62 4.96
CA ALA A 69 11.90 6.15 5.14
C ALA A 69 12.64 5.95 3.81
N ARG A 70 11.91 5.95 2.69
CA ARG A 70 12.38 5.83 1.31
C ARG A 70 11.72 6.91 0.46
N ARG A 71 12.28 7.19 -0.73
CA ARG A 71 11.63 8.10 -1.68
C ARG A 71 10.29 7.52 -2.14
N SER A 72 9.28 8.38 -2.31
CA SER A 72 7.96 7.98 -2.81
C SER A 72 8.02 7.25 -4.15
N SER A 73 8.96 7.62 -5.02
CA SER A 73 9.24 6.96 -6.31
C SER A 73 9.82 5.55 -6.21
N GLU A 74 10.37 5.18 -5.07
CA GLU A 74 10.95 3.85 -4.80
C GLU A 74 9.97 2.89 -4.11
N ILE A 75 8.82 3.38 -3.64
CA ILE A 75 7.80 2.58 -2.97
C ILE A 75 6.75 2.16 -4.00
N ARG A 76 6.71 0.88 -4.34
CA ARG A 76 5.72 0.31 -5.27
C ARG A 76 4.48 -0.16 -4.52
N ILE A 77 3.32 -0.11 -5.19
CA ILE A 77 2.07 -0.58 -4.56
C ILE A 77 2.14 -2.09 -4.28
N SER A 78 2.80 -2.87 -5.14
CA SER A 78 3.05 -4.30 -4.90
C SER A 78 3.78 -4.57 -3.58
N ASP A 79 4.79 -3.75 -3.25
CA ASP A 79 5.56 -3.90 -2.03
C ASP A 79 4.73 -3.58 -0.78
N VAL A 80 3.89 -2.53 -0.87
CA VAL A 80 2.95 -2.16 0.19
C VAL A 80 1.92 -3.26 0.41
N MET A 81 1.39 -3.84 -0.68
CA MET A 81 0.46 -4.94 -0.62
C MET A 81 1.10 -6.16 0.06
N HIS A 82 2.33 -6.51 -0.33
CA HIS A 82 3.06 -7.61 0.26
C HIS A 82 3.34 -7.41 1.77
N CYS A 83 3.72 -6.20 2.17
CA CYS A 83 3.95 -5.82 3.57
C CYS A 83 2.71 -5.98 4.45
N LEU A 84 1.54 -5.57 3.94
CA LEU A 84 0.32 -5.45 4.74
C LEU A 84 -0.61 -6.67 4.66
N ASP A 85 -0.58 -7.40 3.55
CA ASP A 85 -1.45 -8.56 3.32
C ASP A 85 -0.69 -9.91 3.29
N GLY A 86 0.63 -9.85 3.10
CA GLY A 86 1.46 -11.04 2.92
C GLY A 86 1.37 -11.61 1.51
N LYS A 87 1.89 -12.83 1.35
CA LYS A 87 1.78 -13.60 0.12
C LYS A 87 0.56 -14.51 0.21
N GLU A 88 -0.63 -13.96 0.04
CA GLU A 88 -1.80 -14.80 -0.20
C GLU A 88 -2.02 -14.91 -1.71
N ASN A 89 -1.89 -16.13 -2.24
CA ASN A 89 -2.19 -16.42 -3.63
C ASN A 89 -3.71 -16.36 -3.88
N LEU A 90 -4.12 -16.09 -5.11
CA LEU A 90 -5.54 -15.97 -5.49
C LEU A 90 -6.33 -17.25 -5.22
N ILE A 91 -5.68 -18.41 -5.34
CA ILE A 91 -6.28 -19.72 -5.10
C ILE A 91 -5.34 -20.62 -4.29
N LYS A 92 -5.94 -21.41 -3.41
CA LYS A 92 -5.20 -22.28 -2.45
C LYS A 92 -4.27 -23.29 -3.10
N CYS A 93 -4.56 -23.75 -4.31
CA CYS A 93 -3.70 -24.71 -5.01
C CYS A 93 -2.38 -24.11 -5.52
N PHE A 94 -2.14 -22.82 -5.33
CA PHE A 94 -0.83 -22.21 -5.56
C PHE A 94 0.08 -22.34 -4.33
N ASP A 95 -0.54 -22.44 -3.14
CA ASP A 95 0.19 -22.59 -1.88
C ASP A 95 0.60 -24.04 -1.62
N ASP A 96 -0.21 -25.00 -2.09
CA ASP A 96 -0.03 -26.45 -1.86
C ASP A 96 -0.46 -27.25 -3.10
N ASP A 97 0.50 -27.83 -3.79
CA ASP A 97 0.25 -28.70 -4.96
C ASP A 97 -0.50 -29.99 -4.59
N GLY A 98 -0.47 -30.40 -3.31
CA GLY A 98 -1.25 -31.51 -2.79
C GLY A 98 -2.72 -31.19 -2.50
N PHE A 99 -3.13 -29.93 -2.56
CA PHE A 99 -4.49 -29.50 -2.26
C PHE A 99 -5.54 -30.08 -3.22
N CYS A 100 -5.18 -30.34 -4.48
CA CYS A 100 -6.10 -30.81 -5.50
C CYS A 100 -5.43 -31.84 -6.43
N CYS A 101 -6.10 -32.96 -6.65
CA CYS A 101 -5.60 -34.03 -7.54
C CYS A 101 -5.52 -33.61 -9.03
N ASN A 102 -6.21 -32.53 -9.43
CA ASN A 102 -6.22 -32.04 -10.81
C ASN A 102 -5.10 -31.06 -11.14
N VAL A 103 -4.26 -30.70 -10.18
CA VAL A 103 -3.17 -29.71 -10.35
C VAL A 103 -2.33 -29.97 -11.62
N PRO A 104 -1.91 -31.19 -11.95
CA PRO A 104 -1.04 -31.45 -13.11
C PRO A 104 -1.69 -31.17 -14.49
N THR A 105 -3.04 -31.13 -14.55
CA THR A 105 -3.80 -31.00 -15.81
C THR A 105 -4.85 -29.89 -15.76
N CYS A 106 -4.75 -28.98 -14.81
CA CYS A 106 -5.76 -27.97 -14.57
C CYS A 106 -5.52 -26.70 -15.40
N ALA A 107 -6.18 -26.59 -16.55
CA ALA A 107 -6.13 -25.39 -17.39
C ALA A 107 -6.62 -24.12 -16.66
N GLN A 108 -7.57 -24.24 -15.73
CA GLN A 108 -8.05 -23.13 -14.91
C GLN A 108 -6.92 -22.56 -14.03
N ARG A 109 -5.99 -23.39 -13.56
CA ARG A 109 -4.85 -22.96 -12.74
C ARG A 109 -3.96 -21.99 -13.52
N GLU A 110 -3.67 -22.28 -14.79
CA GLU A 110 -2.87 -21.40 -15.65
C GLU A 110 -3.52 -20.02 -15.83
N VAL A 111 -4.84 -19.99 -16.04
CA VAL A 111 -5.59 -18.73 -16.16
C VAL A 111 -5.45 -17.87 -14.91
N TRP A 112 -5.58 -18.47 -13.73
CA TRP A 112 -5.45 -17.72 -12.47
C TRP A 112 -4.02 -17.28 -12.17
N GLN A 113 -3.02 -18.05 -12.58
CA GLN A 113 -1.61 -17.65 -12.50
C GLN A 113 -1.34 -16.43 -13.38
N ASP A 114 -1.87 -16.42 -14.61
CA ASP A 114 -1.74 -15.27 -15.51
C ASP A 114 -2.42 -14.03 -14.95
N VAL A 115 -3.62 -14.15 -14.37
CA VAL A 115 -4.32 -13.04 -13.71
C VAL A 115 -3.49 -12.48 -12.55
N GLU A 116 -2.98 -13.35 -11.67
CA GLU A 116 -2.15 -12.95 -10.54
C GLU A 116 -0.90 -12.22 -11.00
N LYS A 117 -0.22 -12.75 -12.01
CA LYS A 117 0.96 -12.13 -12.59
C LYS A 117 0.67 -10.75 -13.18
N VAL A 118 -0.39 -10.61 -13.98
CA VAL A 118 -0.78 -9.32 -14.58
C VAL A 118 -1.10 -8.28 -13.52
N VAL A 119 -1.84 -8.67 -12.47
CA VAL A 119 -2.16 -7.77 -11.35
C VAL A 119 -0.89 -7.35 -10.62
N TYR A 120 -0.01 -8.30 -10.31
CA TYR A 120 1.25 -7.99 -9.62
C TYR A 120 2.13 -7.06 -10.47
N ASP A 121 2.33 -7.35 -11.75
CA ASP A 121 3.14 -6.54 -12.65
C ASP A 121 2.61 -5.10 -12.76
N LEU A 122 1.28 -4.95 -12.83
CA LEU A 122 0.64 -3.64 -12.83
C LEU A 122 0.91 -2.87 -11.53
N LEU A 123 0.71 -3.50 -10.38
CA LEU A 123 0.95 -2.87 -9.07
C LEU A 123 2.43 -2.56 -8.84
N ALA A 124 3.34 -3.38 -9.37
CA ALA A 124 4.78 -3.15 -9.33
C ALA A 124 5.24 -2.00 -10.23
N SER A 125 4.48 -1.68 -11.27
CA SER A 125 4.77 -0.54 -12.15
C SER A 125 4.38 0.82 -11.56
N ILE A 126 3.50 0.85 -10.54
CA ILE A 126 2.94 2.07 -9.95
C ILE A 126 3.63 2.38 -8.62
N SER A 127 4.20 3.57 -8.51
CA SER A 127 4.81 4.08 -7.27
C SER A 127 3.84 4.94 -6.44
N ILE A 128 4.20 5.20 -5.18
CA ILE A 128 3.50 6.19 -4.36
C ILE A 128 3.61 7.59 -4.98
N ASP A 129 4.72 7.91 -5.62
CA ASP A 129 4.92 9.19 -6.32
C ASP A 129 3.94 9.39 -7.48
N ASP A 130 3.69 8.35 -8.27
CA ASP A 130 2.68 8.37 -9.35
C ASP A 130 1.28 8.68 -8.80
N LEU A 131 0.96 8.19 -7.59
CA LEU A 131 -0.32 8.50 -6.93
C LEU A 131 -0.38 9.93 -6.43
N VAL A 132 0.72 10.48 -5.92
CA VAL A 132 0.82 11.88 -5.51
C VAL A 132 0.59 12.79 -6.72
N GLU A 133 1.25 12.53 -7.84
CA GLU A 133 1.04 13.30 -9.09
C GLU A 133 -0.41 13.25 -9.57
N LYS A 134 -1.01 12.06 -9.60
CA LYS A 134 -2.43 11.90 -9.98
C LYS A 134 -3.36 12.66 -9.04
N THR A 135 -3.12 12.60 -7.73
CA THR A 135 -3.92 13.32 -6.73
C THR A 135 -3.84 14.83 -6.95
N SER A 136 -2.64 15.35 -7.20
CA SER A 136 -2.43 16.79 -7.47
C SER A 136 -3.18 17.27 -8.72
N LYS A 137 -3.14 16.48 -9.81
CA LYS A 137 -3.88 16.78 -11.05
C LYS A 137 -5.39 16.80 -10.82
N MET A 138 -5.94 15.79 -10.12
CA MET A 138 -7.37 15.71 -9.80
C MET A 138 -7.85 16.87 -8.92
N THR A 139 -7.04 17.29 -7.94
CA THR A 139 -7.36 18.41 -7.06
C THR A 139 -7.42 19.71 -7.84
N THR A 140 -6.52 19.92 -8.79
CA THR A 140 -6.52 21.10 -9.66
C THR A 140 -7.79 21.15 -10.52
N GLU A 141 -8.20 20.04 -11.12
CA GLU A 141 -9.42 19.98 -11.94
C GLU A 141 -10.71 20.22 -11.16
N VAL A 142 -10.79 19.81 -9.91
CA VAL A 142 -11.97 20.05 -9.04
C VAL A 142 -12.07 21.51 -8.64
N ASN A 143 -10.96 22.21 -8.42
CA ASN A 143 -10.95 23.61 -8.03
C ASN A 143 -11.29 24.57 -9.18
N PHE A 144 -11.30 24.10 -10.44
CA PHE A 144 -11.70 24.88 -11.63
C PHE A 144 -13.18 24.69 -12.03
N ARG A 145 -13.98 23.92 -11.28
CA ARG A 145 -15.43 23.75 -11.49
C ARG A 145 -16.23 24.48 -10.43
#